data_9f4d55c2e7814dd1852ce3081c93d481
#
_entry.id   9f4d55c2e7814dd1852ce3081c93d481
#
_cell.length_a   1.000
_cell.length_b   1.000
_cell.length_c   1.000
_cell.angle_alpha   90.00
_cell.angle_beta   90.00
_cell.angle_gamma   90.00
#
_symmetry.space_group_name_H-M   'P 1'
#
loop_
_entity.id
_entity.type
_entity.pdbx_description
1 polymer ?
#
loop_
_entity_poly.entity_id
_entity_poly.type
_entity_poly.pdbx_seq_one_letter_code
_entity_poly.pdbx_strand_id
1 'polypeptide(L)'
;MTFYLIQAKVSQDTMRALVDRPEDRLLTTTRFVRSVGGRLHNYFFSFGDFDIVLLLELPDNVSAASLAMTLAASGSVTEIETTVLFTMSEAIAAMEKAGDAMGIYVAPGRGRPVTSKVFKTAKKKKATKRSK
;
A
#
# COMPACT_ATOMS: atom_id res chain seq x y z
N MET A 1 -14.27 -0.38 -9.28
CA MET A 1 -13.03 -1.20 -9.17
C MET A 1 -11.81 -0.28 -9.13
N THR A 2 -10.87 -0.61 -8.32
CA THR A 2 -9.62 0.14 -8.15
C THR A 2 -8.45 -0.73 -8.58
N PHE A 3 -7.48 -0.13 -9.26
CA PHE A 3 -6.25 -0.82 -9.62
C PHE A 3 -5.27 -0.85 -8.43
N TYR A 4 -4.59 -1.97 -8.29
CA TYR A 4 -3.56 -2.18 -7.27
C TYR A 4 -2.34 -2.84 -7.90
N LEU A 5 -1.17 -2.43 -7.44
CA LEU A 5 0.08 -3.11 -7.70
C LEU A 5 0.47 -3.84 -6.42
N ILE A 6 0.56 -5.16 -6.50
CA ILE A 6 1.03 -5.97 -5.37
C ILE A 6 2.41 -6.49 -5.71
N GLN A 7 3.38 -6.23 -4.84
CA GLN A 7 4.74 -6.73 -4.95
C GLN A 7 5.04 -7.56 -3.71
N ALA A 8 5.66 -8.71 -3.91
CA ALA A 8 5.93 -9.63 -2.81
C ALA A 8 7.28 -10.32 -2.96
N LYS A 9 7.91 -10.60 -1.81
CA LYS A 9 9.03 -11.52 -1.71
C LYS A 9 8.51 -12.87 -1.26
N VAL A 10 8.85 -13.91 -2.01
CA VAL A 10 8.51 -15.27 -1.60
C VAL A 10 9.44 -15.75 -0.51
N SER A 11 8.95 -16.64 0.36
CA SER A 11 9.77 -17.26 1.38
C SER A 11 10.79 -18.21 0.75
N GLN A 12 11.87 -18.49 1.49
CA GLN A 12 12.88 -19.43 1.04
C GLN A 12 12.28 -20.81 0.75
N ASP A 13 11.38 -21.28 1.60
CA ASP A 13 10.70 -22.57 1.42
C ASP A 13 9.85 -22.57 0.15
N THR A 14 9.15 -21.48 -0.13
CA THR A 14 8.34 -21.36 -1.37
C THR A 14 9.25 -21.35 -2.60
N MET A 15 10.33 -20.61 -2.59
CA MET A 15 11.28 -20.58 -3.71
C MET A 15 11.88 -21.96 -3.94
N ARG A 16 12.29 -22.66 -2.89
CA ARG A 16 12.81 -24.02 -2.98
C ARG A 16 11.79 -24.98 -3.60
N ALA A 17 10.54 -24.89 -3.15
CA ALA A 17 9.47 -25.72 -3.69
C ALA A 17 9.24 -25.48 -5.19
N LEU A 18 9.27 -24.22 -5.62
CA LEU A 18 9.12 -23.84 -7.03
C LEU A 18 10.30 -24.29 -7.90
N VAL A 19 11.52 -24.25 -7.36
CA VAL A 19 12.73 -24.72 -8.05
C VAL A 19 12.71 -26.26 -8.16
N ASP A 20 12.33 -26.94 -7.09
CA ASP A 20 12.26 -28.42 -7.07
C ASP A 20 11.16 -28.93 -7.99
N ARG A 21 10.05 -28.21 -8.07
CA ARG A 21 8.90 -28.57 -8.89
C ARG A 21 8.30 -27.30 -9.52
N PRO A 22 8.81 -26.89 -10.69
CA PRO A 22 8.30 -25.71 -11.38
C PRO A 22 6.79 -25.79 -11.61
N GLU A 23 6.10 -24.70 -11.31
CA GLU A 23 4.64 -24.63 -11.30
C GLU A 23 4.17 -23.33 -11.93
N ASP A 24 3.17 -23.41 -12.82
CA ASP A 24 2.48 -22.23 -13.32
C ASP A 24 1.45 -21.77 -12.28
N ARG A 25 1.71 -20.64 -11.66
CA ARG A 25 0.87 -20.08 -10.60
C ARG A 25 -0.27 -19.20 -11.13
N LEU A 26 -0.34 -18.96 -12.43
CA LEU A 26 -1.28 -17.98 -13.00
C LEU A 26 -2.74 -18.35 -12.71
N LEU A 27 -3.14 -19.60 -12.95
CA LEU A 27 -4.53 -20.01 -12.73
C LEU A 27 -4.91 -19.98 -11.25
N THR A 28 -4.04 -20.47 -10.38
CA THR A 28 -4.27 -20.47 -8.93
C THR A 28 -4.41 -19.05 -8.41
N THR A 29 -3.53 -18.15 -8.85
CA THR A 29 -3.57 -16.74 -8.43
C THR A 29 -4.80 -16.03 -9.01
N THR A 30 -5.19 -16.33 -10.23
CA THR A 30 -6.42 -15.80 -10.82
C THR A 30 -7.65 -16.18 -9.98
N ARG A 31 -7.74 -17.44 -9.57
CA ARG A 31 -8.83 -17.91 -8.71
C ARG A 31 -8.82 -17.25 -7.34
N PHE A 32 -7.64 -17.06 -6.79
CA PHE A 32 -7.45 -16.37 -5.51
C PHE A 32 -7.95 -14.93 -5.56
N VAL A 33 -7.55 -14.19 -6.58
CA VAL A 33 -8.01 -12.80 -6.78
C VAL A 33 -9.52 -12.74 -7.01
N ARG A 34 -10.06 -13.66 -7.79
CA ARG A 34 -11.51 -13.76 -8.03
C ARG A 34 -12.30 -14.05 -6.77
N SER A 35 -11.74 -14.78 -5.82
CA SER A 35 -12.42 -15.15 -4.58
C SER A 35 -12.79 -13.94 -3.72
N VAL A 36 -12.13 -12.81 -3.89
CA VAL A 36 -12.43 -11.54 -3.22
C VAL A 36 -13.11 -10.53 -4.16
N GLY A 37 -13.62 -10.98 -5.30
CA GLY A 37 -14.32 -10.13 -6.27
C GLY A 37 -13.42 -9.36 -7.21
N GLY A 38 -12.13 -9.69 -7.27
CA GLY A 38 -11.15 -9.00 -8.07
C GLY A 38 -10.88 -9.62 -9.44
N ARG A 39 -9.99 -8.96 -10.18
CA ARG A 39 -9.55 -9.36 -11.50
C ARG A 39 -8.02 -9.22 -11.60
N LEU A 40 -7.34 -10.31 -11.90
CA LEU A 40 -5.90 -10.30 -12.16
C LEU A 40 -5.65 -9.94 -13.62
N HIS A 41 -4.87 -8.87 -13.85
CA HIS A 41 -4.48 -8.45 -15.20
C HIS A 41 -3.14 -9.04 -15.60
N ASN A 42 -2.13 -8.94 -14.74
CA ASN A 42 -0.78 -9.38 -15.05
C ASN A 42 -0.14 -10.02 -13.83
N TYR A 43 0.66 -11.03 -14.08
CA TYR A 43 1.49 -11.70 -13.11
C TYR A 43 2.90 -11.80 -13.67
N PHE A 44 3.88 -11.20 -12.99
CA PHE A 44 5.29 -11.26 -13.38
C PHE A 44 6.14 -11.75 -12.23
N PHE A 45 7.18 -12.53 -12.57
CA PHE A 45 8.33 -12.69 -11.70
C PHE A 45 9.33 -11.59 -11.98
N SER A 46 10.06 -11.16 -10.95
CA SER A 46 11.06 -10.10 -11.08
C SER A 46 12.37 -10.49 -10.39
N PHE A 47 13.45 -9.81 -10.77
CA PHE A 47 14.79 -9.98 -10.17
C PHE A 47 15.24 -8.63 -9.62
N GLY A 48 14.67 -8.21 -8.49
CA GLY A 48 14.96 -6.95 -7.83
C GLY A 48 14.63 -7.07 -6.37
N ASP A 49 14.10 -5.99 -5.81
CA ASP A 49 13.68 -5.96 -4.41
C ASP A 49 12.53 -6.92 -4.13
N PHE A 50 11.74 -7.23 -5.12
CA PHE A 50 10.62 -8.18 -5.02
C PHE A 50 10.75 -9.30 -6.06
N ASP A 51 10.11 -10.42 -5.78
CA ASP A 51 10.11 -11.60 -6.65
C ASP A 51 8.86 -11.71 -7.51
N ILE A 52 7.75 -11.17 -7.04
CA ILE A 52 6.44 -11.23 -7.70
C ILE A 52 5.88 -9.83 -7.84
N VAL A 53 5.31 -9.56 -9.01
CA VAL A 53 4.61 -8.31 -9.30
C VAL A 53 3.25 -8.65 -9.90
N LEU A 54 2.18 -8.21 -9.26
CA LEU A 54 0.81 -8.41 -9.72
C LEU A 54 0.17 -7.07 -10.03
N LEU A 55 -0.44 -6.95 -11.21
CA LEU A 55 -1.34 -5.87 -11.55
C LEU A 55 -2.77 -6.40 -11.53
N LEU A 56 -3.62 -5.81 -10.69
CA LEU A 56 -4.99 -6.30 -10.52
C LEU A 56 -5.98 -5.19 -10.19
N GLU A 57 -7.26 -5.51 -10.35
CA GLU A 57 -8.37 -4.66 -9.91
C GLU A 57 -9.11 -5.35 -8.77
N LEU A 58 -9.50 -4.56 -7.77
CA LEU A 58 -10.27 -5.03 -6.63
C LEU A 58 -11.43 -4.08 -6.35
N PRO A 59 -12.52 -4.58 -5.75
CA PRO A 59 -13.69 -3.73 -5.47
C PRO A 59 -13.40 -2.65 -4.42
N ASP A 60 -12.55 -2.95 -3.43
CA ASP A 60 -12.31 -2.06 -2.30
C ASP A 60 -11.01 -2.40 -1.56
N ASN A 61 -10.66 -1.56 -0.59
CA ASN A 61 -9.47 -1.75 0.23
C ASN A 61 -9.55 -2.96 1.16
N VAL A 62 -10.75 -3.35 1.58
CA VAL A 62 -10.95 -4.53 2.41
C VAL A 62 -10.55 -5.78 1.64
N SER A 63 -10.94 -5.88 0.37
CA SER A 63 -10.53 -6.98 -0.51
C SER A 63 -9.02 -7.00 -0.71
N ALA A 64 -8.39 -5.84 -0.90
CA ALA A 64 -6.93 -5.72 -1.03
C ALA A 64 -6.22 -6.20 0.24
N ALA A 65 -6.69 -5.74 1.40
CA ALA A 65 -6.14 -6.15 2.69
C ALA A 65 -6.30 -7.66 2.91
N SER A 66 -7.44 -8.23 2.53
CA SER A 66 -7.69 -9.67 2.69
C SER A 66 -6.73 -10.53 1.87
N LEU A 67 -6.40 -10.10 0.66
CA LEU A 67 -5.37 -10.78 -0.14
C LEU A 67 -4.00 -10.73 0.54
N ALA A 68 -3.60 -9.55 1.00
CA ALA A 68 -2.32 -9.36 1.68
C ALA A 68 -2.24 -10.19 2.97
N MET A 69 -3.29 -10.20 3.78
CA MET A 69 -3.36 -10.98 5.01
C MET A 69 -3.29 -12.49 4.73
N THR A 70 -3.98 -12.96 3.70
CA THR A 70 -3.96 -14.37 3.32
C THR A 70 -2.55 -14.79 2.89
N LEU A 71 -1.89 -14.01 2.07
CA LEU A 71 -0.53 -14.29 1.64
C LEU A 71 0.45 -14.30 2.82
N ALA A 72 0.34 -13.32 3.70
CA ALA A 72 1.17 -13.25 4.90
C ALA A 72 0.92 -14.44 5.84
N ALA A 73 -0.33 -14.80 6.07
CA ALA A 73 -0.70 -15.92 6.93
C ALA A 73 -0.28 -17.29 6.37
N SER A 74 -0.19 -17.41 5.04
CA SER A 74 0.19 -18.67 4.38
C SER A 74 1.67 -19.04 4.58
N GLY A 75 2.51 -18.09 4.96
CA GLY A 75 3.97 -18.29 5.03
C GLY A 75 4.67 -18.34 3.68
N SER A 76 3.94 -18.16 2.58
CA SER A 76 4.50 -18.22 1.23
C SER A 76 5.31 -16.99 0.85
N VAL A 77 5.06 -15.86 1.53
CA VAL A 77 5.76 -14.58 1.29
C VAL A 77 6.30 -14.01 2.59
N THR A 78 7.41 -13.28 2.50
CA THR A 78 8.06 -12.61 3.65
C THR A 78 7.80 -11.11 3.69
N GLU A 79 7.57 -10.51 2.54
CA GLU A 79 7.23 -9.10 2.40
C GLU A 79 6.14 -8.93 1.37
N ILE A 80 5.23 -8.00 1.63
CA ILE A 80 4.17 -7.62 0.69
C ILE A 80 4.06 -6.11 0.70
N GLU A 81 4.01 -5.52 -0.48
CA GLU A 81 3.71 -4.11 -0.67
C GLU A 81 2.52 -3.97 -1.61
N THR A 82 1.47 -3.31 -1.13
CA THR A 82 0.25 -3.06 -1.91
C THR A 82 0.17 -1.57 -2.19
N THR A 83 0.24 -1.22 -3.47
CA THR A 83 0.18 0.18 -3.92
C THR A 83 -1.15 0.42 -4.63
N VAL A 84 -1.90 1.42 -4.17
CA VAL A 84 -3.12 1.84 -4.84
C VAL A 84 -2.75 2.66 -6.07
N LEU A 85 -3.31 2.30 -7.21
CA LEU A 85 -3.06 2.99 -8.48
C LEU A 85 -4.27 3.83 -8.87
N PHE A 86 -4.00 4.97 -9.46
CA PHE A 86 -5.03 5.88 -9.96
C PHE A 86 -5.01 5.89 -11.49
N THR A 87 -6.18 5.83 -12.10
CA THR A 87 -6.31 6.14 -13.52
C THR A 87 -6.01 7.62 -13.74
N MET A 88 -5.73 8.00 -14.98
CA MET A 88 -5.50 9.42 -15.29
C MET A 88 -6.71 10.28 -14.91
N SER A 89 -7.91 9.77 -15.14
CA SER A 89 -9.16 10.46 -14.77
C SER A 89 -9.26 10.69 -13.25
N GLU A 90 -8.94 9.67 -12.46
CA GLU A 90 -8.91 9.78 -10.99
C GLU A 90 -7.82 10.74 -10.51
N ALA A 91 -6.65 10.71 -11.16
CA ALA A 91 -5.55 11.61 -10.84
C ALA A 91 -5.94 13.08 -11.12
N ILE A 92 -6.62 13.35 -12.22
CA ILE A 92 -7.13 14.69 -12.53
C ILE A 92 -8.13 15.15 -11.47
N ALA A 93 -9.07 14.29 -11.10
CA ALA A 93 -10.03 14.61 -10.04
C ALA A 93 -9.33 14.91 -8.70
N ALA A 94 -8.28 14.16 -8.37
CA ALA A 94 -7.48 14.42 -7.18
C ALA A 94 -6.72 15.75 -7.27
N MET A 95 -6.18 16.09 -8.43
CA MET A 95 -5.51 17.37 -8.67
C MET A 95 -6.47 18.55 -8.49
N GLU A 96 -7.69 18.43 -8.97
CA GLU A 96 -8.74 19.45 -8.79
C GLU A 96 -9.08 19.66 -7.32
N LYS A 97 -9.28 18.56 -6.58
CA LYS A 97 -9.51 18.62 -5.13
C LYS A 97 -8.32 19.21 -4.39
N ALA A 98 -7.11 18.86 -4.81
CA ALA A 98 -5.89 19.40 -4.23
C ALA A 98 -5.79 20.93 -4.47
N GLY A 99 -6.20 21.40 -5.64
CA GLY A 99 -6.29 22.83 -5.93
C GLY A 99 -7.19 23.58 -4.96
N ASP A 100 -8.38 23.03 -4.66
CA ASP A 100 -9.30 23.58 -3.68
C ASP A 100 -8.69 23.54 -2.26
N ALA A 101 -8.05 22.44 -1.90
CA ALA A 101 -7.42 22.29 -0.60
C ALA A 101 -6.24 23.23 -0.39
N MET A 102 -5.52 23.59 -1.45
CA MET A 102 -4.43 24.55 -1.40
C MET A 102 -4.87 25.94 -0.88
N GLY A 103 -6.14 26.31 -1.12
CA GLY A 103 -6.70 27.54 -0.60
C GLY A 103 -6.90 27.57 0.93
N ILE A 104 -6.90 26.40 1.56
CA ILE A 104 -7.16 26.24 3.00
C ILE A 104 -5.90 25.80 3.75
N TYR A 105 -5.03 25.01 3.11
CA TYR A 105 -3.85 24.44 3.74
C TYR A 105 -2.82 25.52 4.09
N VAL A 106 -2.32 25.43 5.31
CA VAL A 106 -1.26 26.30 5.82
C VAL A 106 -0.03 25.43 6.12
N ALA A 107 1.06 25.68 5.40
CA ALA A 107 2.30 24.95 5.61
C ALA A 107 2.90 25.24 6.99
N PRO A 108 3.54 24.25 7.64
CA PRO A 108 4.25 24.49 8.90
C PRO A 108 5.27 25.64 8.77
N GLY A 109 5.25 26.55 9.71
CA GLY A 109 6.15 27.70 9.74
C GLY A 109 5.78 28.86 8.79
N ARG A 110 4.72 28.73 7.97
CA ARG A 110 4.27 29.75 7.00
C ARG A 110 2.88 30.31 7.26
N GLY A 111 2.21 29.79 8.28
CA GLY A 111 0.87 30.24 8.63
C GLY A 111 0.88 31.39 9.61
N ARG A 112 -0.34 31.92 9.89
CA ARG A 112 -0.55 32.83 11.01
C ARG A 112 0.24 32.30 12.20
N PRO A 113 1.00 33.14 12.89
CA PRO A 113 1.57 32.72 14.15
C PRO A 113 0.40 32.22 15.02
N VAL A 114 0.25 30.90 15.13
CA VAL A 114 -0.45 30.30 16.25
C VAL A 114 0.10 31.05 17.42
N THR A 115 -0.77 31.78 18.13
CA THR A 115 -0.38 32.57 19.25
C THR A 115 0.76 31.87 19.95
N SER A 116 1.95 32.43 19.87
CA SER A 116 3.20 31.84 20.36
C SER A 116 3.12 31.35 21.81
N LYS A 117 2.09 31.76 22.54
CA LYS A 117 1.76 31.34 23.90
C LYS A 117 1.25 29.88 23.97
N VAL A 118 0.37 29.43 23.05
CA VAL A 118 -0.17 28.09 23.08
C VAL A 118 0.89 27.05 22.67
N PHE A 119 1.72 27.39 21.70
CA PHE A 119 2.81 26.52 21.25
C PHE A 119 3.94 26.40 22.28
N LYS A 120 4.32 27.51 22.91
CA LYS A 120 5.33 27.51 23.98
C LYS A 120 4.85 26.74 25.21
N THR A 121 3.57 26.82 25.57
CA THR A 121 3.00 26.10 26.70
C THR A 121 2.94 24.60 26.43
N ALA A 122 2.59 24.15 25.21
CA ALA A 122 2.61 22.75 24.82
C ALA A 122 4.03 22.16 24.81
N LYS A 123 5.03 22.90 24.33
CA LYS A 123 6.45 22.51 24.36
C LYS A 123 6.99 22.44 25.80
N LYS A 124 6.65 23.37 26.67
CA LYS A 124 7.03 23.33 28.09
C LYS A 124 6.43 22.14 28.82
N LYS A 125 5.16 21.80 28.61
CA LYS A 125 4.51 20.63 29.19
C LYS A 125 5.16 19.32 28.72
N LYS A 126 5.56 19.21 27.46
CA LYS A 126 6.28 18.04 26.93
C LYS A 126 7.69 17.90 27.50
N ALA A 127 8.42 19.01 27.64
CA ALA A 127 9.76 19.03 28.21
C ALA A 127 9.75 18.66 29.69
N THR A 128 8.75 19.13 30.46
CA THR A 128 8.60 18.84 31.89
C THR A 128 8.21 17.37 32.13
N LYS A 129 7.45 16.73 31.24
CA LYS A 129 7.14 15.31 31.30
C LYS A 129 8.32 14.41 30.95
N ARG A 130 9.29 14.87 30.16
CA ARG A 130 10.50 14.11 29.78
C ARG A 130 11.63 14.21 30.80
N SER A 131 11.64 15.22 31.67
CA SER A 131 12.67 15.40 32.71
C SER A 131 12.35 14.69 34.02
N LYS A 132 11.25 13.99 34.10
CA LYS A 132 10.87 13.10 35.19
C LYS A 132 11.01 11.65 34.77
#